data_66dc8c1e5b25b4ce7cc917764a495ff7
#
_entry.id   66dc8c1e5b25b4ce7cc917764a495ff7
#
_cell.length_a   1.000
_cell.length_b   1.000
_cell.length_c   1.000
_cell.angle_alpha   90.00
_cell.angle_beta   90.00
_cell.angle_gamma   90.00
#
_symmetry.space_group_name_H-M   'P 1'
#
loop_
_entity.id
_entity.type
_entity.pdbx_description
1 polymer ?
#
loop_
_entity_poly.entity_id
_entity_poly.type
_entity_poly.pdbx_seq_one_letter_code
_entity_poly.pdbx_strand_id
1 'polypeptide(L)'
;MADKTQDKSAVNDKERNLQLALAKIEKDFGKGAIMRLGETEIPKVEAISTGCLTLDVALGIGGIPKGRIIEIYGPESSGKTTVALHCVAEVQKEGGTAAFVDAEHALDPVYASKLGVNLDDLYISQPDSGEQALEITETLILSLIHISEPTRLLSIS
;
A
#
# COMPACT_ATOMS: atom_id res chain seq x y z
N MET A 1 10.20 -25.93 -51.54
CA MET A 1 9.12 -24.97 -51.16
C MET A 1 7.95 -25.59 -50.35
N ALA A 2 8.17 -26.68 -49.63
CA ALA A 2 7.12 -27.42 -48.90
C ALA A 2 7.15 -27.31 -47.37
N ASP A 3 8.08 -26.53 -46.80
CA ASP A 3 8.32 -26.54 -45.32
C ASP A 3 7.64 -25.39 -44.54
N LYS A 4 7.11 -24.38 -45.21
CA LYS A 4 6.44 -23.23 -44.55
C LYS A 4 4.95 -23.41 -44.27
N THR A 5 4.32 -24.47 -44.81
CA THR A 5 2.86 -24.67 -44.71
C THR A 5 2.51 -25.58 -43.52
N GLN A 6 3.41 -26.47 -43.09
CA GLN A 6 3.20 -27.33 -41.93
C GLN A 6 3.36 -26.58 -40.60
N ASP A 7 4.21 -25.55 -40.53
CA ASP A 7 4.41 -24.78 -39.32
C ASP A 7 3.22 -23.87 -38.96
N LYS A 8 2.52 -23.34 -39.97
CA LYS A 8 1.31 -22.50 -39.77
C LYS A 8 0.11 -23.30 -39.29
N SER A 9 -0.05 -24.57 -39.69
CA SER A 9 -1.18 -25.40 -39.23
C SER A 9 -0.99 -25.84 -37.77
N ALA A 10 0.25 -26.19 -37.38
CA ALA A 10 0.56 -26.59 -36.03
C ALA A 10 0.44 -25.42 -35.01
N VAL A 11 0.74 -24.19 -35.41
CA VAL A 11 0.54 -22.97 -34.58
C VAL A 11 -0.95 -22.70 -34.38
N ASN A 12 -1.75 -22.84 -35.46
CA ASN A 12 -3.19 -22.60 -35.38
C ASN A 12 -3.91 -23.66 -34.53
N ASP A 13 -3.46 -24.91 -34.56
CA ASP A 13 -4.00 -25.97 -33.71
C ASP A 13 -3.64 -25.77 -32.22
N LYS A 14 -2.47 -25.26 -31.91
CA LYS A 14 -2.07 -24.89 -30.53
C LYS A 14 -2.89 -23.74 -29.97
N GLU A 15 -3.11 -22.69 -30.76
CA GLU A 15 -3.95 -21.57 -30.37
C GLU A 15 -5.40 -22.00 -30.14
N ARG A 16 -5.96 -22.83 -31.01
CA ARG A 16 -7.31 -23.37 -30.86
C ARG A 16 -7.45 -24.24 -29.61
N ASN A 17 -6.48 -25.08 -29.33
CA ASN A 17 -6.46 -25.92 -28.13
C ASN A 17 -6.33 -25.06 -26.82
N LEU A 18 -5.53 -24.01 -26.87
CA LEU A 18 -5.43 -23.07 -25.77
C LEU A 18 -6.75 -22.35 -25.50
N GLN A 19 -7.43 -21.86 -26.54
CA GLN A 19 -8.75 -21.22 -26.40
C GLN A 19 -9.80 -22.16 -25.81
N LEU A 20 -9.82 -23.43 -26.26
CA LEU A 20 -10.70 -24.43 -25.67
C LEU A 20 -10.42 -24.71 -24.20
N ALA A 21 -9.14 -24.76 -23.83
CA ALA A 21 -8.74 -24.94 -22.43
C ALA A 21 -9.14 -23.74 -21.56
N LEU A 22 -8.94 -22.51 -22.06
CA LEU A 22 -9.36 -21.28 -21.39
C LEU A 22 -10.88 -21.24 -21.17
N ALA A 23 -11.65 -21.54 -22.24
CA ALA A 23 -13.10 -21.57 -22.14
C ALA A 23 -13.62 -22.64 -21.15
N LYS A 24 -12.93 -23.79 -21.07
CA LYS A 24 -13.24 -24.81 -20.08
C LYS A 24 -12.97 -24.34 -18.65
N ILE A 25 -11.82 -23.69 -18.40
CA ILE A 25 -11.48 -23.14 -17.10
C ILE A 25 -12.51 -22.09 -16.66
N GLU A 26 -12.89 -21.18 -17.56
CA GLU A 26 -13.93 -20.18 -17.24
C GLU A 26 -15.28 -20.79 -16.94
N LYS A 27 -15.62 -21.90 -17.62
CA LYS A 27 -16.88 -22.63 -17.38
C LYS A 27 -16.87 -23.36 -16.03
N ASP A 28 -15.75 -23.98 -15.67
CA ASP A 28 -15.64 -24.84 -14.49
C ASP A 28 -15.40 -24.01 -13.22
N PHE A 29 -14.70 -22.87 -13.31
CA PHE A 29 -14.26 -22.06 -12.16
C PHE A 29 -14.83 -20.63 -12.16
N GLY A 30 -15.58 -20.24 -13.18
CA GLY A 30 -16.18 -18.90 -13.30
C GLY A 30 -15.35 -17.91 -14.14
N LYS A 31 -16.01 -16.82 -14.56
CA LYS A 31 -15.36 -15.74 -15.31
C LYS A 31 -14.27 -15.07 -14.46
N GLY A 32 -13.08 -14.89 -15.04
CA GLY A 32 -11.95 -14.30 -14.36
C GLY A 32 -11.05 -15.30 -13.60
N ALA A 33 -11.36 -16.61 -13.63
CA ALA A 33 -10.50 -17.65 -13.06
C ALA A 33 -9.13 -17.74 -13.74
N ILE A 34 -9.04 -17.30 -14.99
CA ILE A 34 -7.80 -17.16 -15.76
C ILE A 34 -7.86 -15.87 -16.57
N MET A 35 -6.77 -15.13 -16.62
CA MET A 35 -6.66 -13.90 -17.37
C MET A 35 -5.24 -13.71 -17.89
N ARG A 36 -5.07 -12.97 -18.97
CA ARG A 36 -3.75 -12.54 -19.42
C ARG A 36 -3.33 -11.31 -18.64
N LEU A 37 -2.17 -11.37 -17.99
CA LEU A 37 -1.68 -10.26 -17.15
C LEU A 37 -1.54 -8.94 -17.93
N GLY A 38 -1.19 -8.99 -19.22
CA GLY A 38 -1.05 -7.80 -20.06
C GLY A 38 -2.36 -7.21 -20.57
N GLU A 39 -3.48 -7.92 -20.48
CA GLU A 39 -4.82 -7.46 -20.89
C GLU A 39 -5.66 -6.96 -19.72
N THR A 40 -5.19 -7.21 -18.49
CA THR A 40 -5.86 -6.74 -17.28
C THR A 40 -5.39 -5.33 -16.99
N GLU A 41 -6.30 -4.37 -16.93
CA GLU A 41 -6.00 -3.06 -16.38
C GLU A 41 -5.49 -3.26 -14.95
N ILE A 42 -4.22 -2.97 -14.71
CA ILE A 42 -3.66 -2.98 -13.37
C ILE A 42 -4.38 -1.88 -12.59
N PRO A 43 -5.16 -2.21 -11.56
CA PRO A 43 -5.87 -1.20 -10.79
C PRO A 43 -4.86 -0.20 -10.27
N LYS A 44 -5.09 1.09 -10.55
CA LYS A 44 -4.22 2.17 -10.05
C LYS A 44 -4.27 2.15 -8.53
N VAL A 45 -3.17 1.77 -7.90
CA VAL A 45 -3.04 1.80 -6.46
C VAL A 45 -2.90 3.26 -6.02
N GLU A 46 -3.81 3.74 -5.20
CA GLU A 46 -3.66 5.04 -4.55
C GLU A 46 -2.52 4.98 -3.55
N ALA A 47 -1.69 6.02 -3.56
CA ALA A 47 -0.52 6.09 -2.69
C ALA A 47 -0.47 7.45 -1.96
N ILE A 48 0.22 7.45 -0.83
CA ILE A 48 0.57 8.64 -0.06
C ILE A 48 2.05 8.90 -0.31
N SER A 49 2.42 10.11 -0.70
CA SER A 49 3.83 10.49 -0.85
C SER A 49 4.58 10.28 0.48
N THR A 50 5.82 9.85 0.39
CA THR A 50 6.73 9.78 1.54
C THR A 50 7.37 11.13 1.86
N GLY A 51 7.08 12.17 1.08
CA GLY A 51 7.78 13.47 1.13
C GLY A 51 9.19 13.43 0.54
N CYS A 52 9.64 12.28 0.05
CA CYS A 52 10.94 12.09 -0.58
C CYS A 52 10.78 11.57 -2.01
N LEU A 53 11.01 12.43 -3.01
CA LEU A 53 10.81 12.11 -4.42
C LEU A 53 11.57 10.85 -4.86
N THR A 54 12.80 10.65 -4.38
CA THR A 54 13.61 9.49 -4.76
C THR A 54 13.03 8.19 -4.21
N LEU A 55 12.47 8.23 -3.00
CA LEU A 55 11.80 7.08 -2.39
C LEU A 55 10.48 6.78 -3.11
N ASP A 56 9.68 7.81 -3.40
CA ASP A 56 8.42 7.67 -4.11
C ASP A 56 8.61 7.04 -5.50
N VAL A 57 9.65 7.47 -6.23
CA VAL A 57 10.02 6.87 -7.53
C VAL A 57 10.48 5.43 -7.36
N ALA A 58 11.29 5.12 -6.34
CA ALA A 58 11.78 3.78 -6.07
C ALA A 58 10.67 2.79 -5.70
N LEU A 59 9.61 3.26 -5.01
CA LEU A 59 8.42 2.46 -4.70
C LEU A 59 7.54 2.16 -5.93
N GLY A 60 7.71 2.90 -7.02
CA GLY A 60 7.07 2.64 -8.31
C GLY A 60 5.60 3.08 -8.42
N ILE A 61 4.94 3.37 -7.31
CA ILE A 61 3.53 3.82 -7.26
C ILE A 61 3.39 5.28 -6.79
N GLY A 62 4.52 5.98 -6.58
CA GLY A 62 4.55 7.37 -6.14
C GLY A 62 4.41 7.58 -4.63
N GLY A 63 4.66 6.56 -3.83
CA GLY A 63 4.59 6.62 -2.36
C GLY A 63 4.23 5.28 -1.73
N ILE A 64 3.73 5.33 -0.50
CA ILE A 64 3.22 4.14 0.21
C ILE A 64 1.76 3.87 -0.16
N PRO A 65 1.35 2.60 -0.39
CA PRO A 65 0.00 2.27 -0.82
C PRO A 65 -1.04 2.55 0.28
N LYS A 66 -2.14 3.19 -0.09
CA LYS A 66 -3.29 3.39 0.81
C LYS A 66 -3.98 2.06 1.16
N GLY A 67 -4.49 1.95 2.38
CA GLY A 67 -5.25 0.78 2.83
C GLY A 67 -4.42 -0.50 2.99
N ARG A 68 -3.12 -0.36 3.23
CA ARG A 68 -2.19 -1.48 3.48
C ARG A 68 -1.44 -1.27 4.79
N ILE A 69 -1.03 -2.37 5.41
CA ILE A 69 -0.07 -2.37 6.51
C ILE A 69 1.32 -2.29 5.89
N ILE A 70 2.09 -1.30 6.33
CA ILE A 70 3.46 -1.08 5.85
C ILE A 70 4.41 -1.31 7.01
N GLU A 71 5.38 -2.20 6.83
CA GLU A 71 6.45 -2.43 7.77
C GLU A 71 7.70 -1.66 7.33
N ILE A 72 8.24 -0.83 8.23
CA ILE A 72 9.51 -0.11 8.03
C ILE A 72 10.49 -0.62 9.07
N TYR A 73 11.56 -1.26 8.64
CA TYR A 73 12.56 -1.85 9.52
C TYR A 73 13.98 -1.40 9.17
N GLY A 74 14.87 -1.48 10.14
CA GLY A 74 16.27 -1.09 10.02
C GLY A 74 16.92 -0.88 11.38
N PRO A 75 18.24 -0.65 11.43
CA PRO A 75 18.95 -0.37 12.68
C PRO A 75 18.46 0.91 13.35
N GLU A 76 18.83 1.09 14.60
CA GLU A 76 18.59 2.36 15.31
C GLU A 76 19.17 3.55 14.53
N SER A 77 18.53 4.69 14.65
CA SER A 77 18.93 5.94 13.98
C SER A 77 18.96 5.87 12.46
N SER A 78 18.33 4.86 11.84
CA SER A 78 18.26 4.72 10.37
C SER A 78 17.22 5.61 9.68
N GLY A 79 16.44 6.39 10.44
CA GLY A 79 15.44 7.30 9.91
C GLY A 79 14.03 6.70 9.76
N LYS A 80 13.73 5.55 10.35
CA LYS A 80 12.38 4.92 10.31
C LYS A 80 11.29 5.90 10.75
N THR A 81 11.43 6.47 11.93
CA THR A 81 10.48 7.46 12.49
C THR A 81 10.42 8.73 11.63
N THR A 82 11.55 9.16 11.06
CA THR A 82 11.59 10.31 10.16
C THR A 82 10.72 10.07 8.91
N VAL A 83 10.82 8.89 8.28
CA VAL A 83 9.98 8.54 7.13
C VAL A 83 8.50 8.49 7.54
N ALA A 84 8.17 7.89 8.69
CA ALA A 84 6.80 7.84 9.19
C ALA A 84 6.23 9.25 9.43
N LEU A 85 6.99 10.15 10.04
CA LEU A 85 6.57 11.54 10.28
C LEU A 85 6.40 12.33 8.99
N HIS A 86 7.22 12.10 7.98
CA HIS A 86 7.02 12.70 6.66
C HIS A 86 5.72 12.21 6.03
N CYS A 87 5.41 10.91 6.11
CA CYS A 87 4.12 10.40 5.62
C CYS A 87 2.94 11.03 6.36
N VAL A 88 3.04 11.22 7.68
CA VAL A 88 2.03 11.96 8.48
C VAL A 88 1.85 13.38 7.94
N ALA A 89 2.96 14.11 7.72
CA ALA A 89 2.91 15.46 7.20
C ALA A 89 2.25 15.53 5.80
N GLU A 90 2.55 14.58 4.91
CA GLU A 90 1.95 14.52 3.58
C GLU A 90 0.44 14.22 3.65
N VAL A 91 0.03 13.28 4.53
CA VAL A 91 -1.41 13.00 4.74
C VAL A 91 -2.14 14.24 5.25
N GLN A 92 -1.58 14.97 6.21
CA GLN A 92 -2.19 16.19 6.74
C GLN A 92 -2.30 17.30 5.68
N LYS A 93 -1.32 17.43 4.77
CA LYS A 93 -1.38 18.36 3.64
C LYS A 93 -2.53 18.05 2.68
N GLU A 94 -2.90 16.78 2.52
CA GLU A 94 -4.05 16.33 1.74
C GLU A 94 -5.39 16.46 2.50
N GLY A 95 -5.37 16.98 3.74
CA GLY A 95 -6.55 17.12 4.59
C GLY A 95 -6.93 15.82 5.32
N GLY A 96 -6.04 14.83 5.32
CA GLY A 96 -6.23 13.58 6.04
C GLY A 96 -5.95 13.72 7.54
N THR A 97 -6.49 12.79 8.33
CA THR A 97 -6.25 12.68 9.77
C THR A 97 -5.17 11.65 10.04
N ALA A 98 -4.27 11.94 10.97
CA ALA A 98 -3.21 11.02 11.38
C ALA A 98 -3.26 10.75 12.88
N ALA A 99 -2.88 9.52 13.25
CA ALA A 99 -2.63 9.14 14.63
C ALA A 99 -1.25 8.49 14.74
N PHE A 100 -0.57 8.77 15.83
CA PHE A 100 0.75 8.22 16.15
C PHE A 100 0.68 7.47 17.48
N VAL A 101 0.98 6.19 17.46
CA VAL A 101 1.03 5.36 18.67
C VAL A 101 2.50 5.14 19.01
N ASP A 102 2.97 5.85 20.05
CA ASP A 102 4.37 5.94 20.46
C ASP A 102 4.62 5.08 21.69
N ALA A 103 4.93 3.81 21.49
CA ALA A 103 5.21 2.88 22.59
C ALA A 103 6.60 3.09 23.22
N GLU A 104 7.52 3.76 22.52
CA GLU A 104 8.88 4.05 23.02
C GLU A 104 8.95 5.40 23.73
N HIS A 105 7.90 6.22 23.69
CA HIS A 105 7.87 7.58 24.24
C HIS A 105 9.00 8.47 23.69
N ALA A 106 9.35 8.27 22.43
CA ALA A 106 10.52 8.87 21.78
C ALA A 106 10.16 9.99 20.79
N LEU A 107 8.88 10.31 20.60
CA LEU A 107 8.45 11.36 19.68
C LEU A 107 8.88 12.73 20.20
N ASP A 108 9.69 13.43 19.41
CA ASP A 108 10.04 14.84 19.64
C ASP A 108 9.08 15.75 18.85
N PRO A 109 8.18 16.50 19.52
CA PRO A 109 7.24 17.39 18.85
C PRO A 109 7.92 18.51 18.07
N VAL A 110 9.06 19.02 18.56
CA VAL A 110 9.81 20.07 17.86
C VAL A 110 10.38 19.54 16.55
N TYR A 111 10.89 18.32 16.56
CA TYR A 111 11.38 17.66 15.36
C TYR A 111 10.24 17.36 14.38
N ALA A 112 9.13 16.81 14.85
CA ALA A 112 7.96 16.53 14.03
C ALA A 112 7.43 17.80 13.33
N SER A 113 7.32 18.91 14.07
CA SER A 113 6.91 20.19 13.50
C SER A 113 7.87 20.71 12.41
N LYS A 114 9.18 20.51 12.59
CA LYS A 114 10.19 20.87 11.56
C LYS A 114 10.08 20.03 10.30
N LEU A 115 9.58 18.82 10.39
CA LEU A 115 9.29 17.94 9.23
C LEU A 115 7.98 18.29 8.53
N GLY A 116 7.21 19.25 9.09
CA GLY A 116 5.96 19.73 8.51
C GLY A 116 4.71 19.10 9.09
N VAL A 117 4.83 18.34 10.19
CA VAL A 117 3.66 17.79 10.90
C VAL A 117 2.94 18.92 11.64
N ASN A 118 1.63 19.02 11.41
CA ASN A 118 0.74 19.86 12.20
C ASN A 118 0.41 19.14 13.51
N LEU A 119 0.96 19.65 14.62
CA LEU A 119 0.78 19.03 15.93
C LEU A 119 -0.64 19.18 16.49
N ASP A 120 -1.36 20.23 16.09
CA ASP A 120 -2.73 20.48 16.55
C ASP A 120 -3.73 19.45 15.96
N ASP A 121 -3.39 18.85 14.81
CA ASP A 121 -4.20 17.86 14.11
C ASP A 121 -3.62 16.44 14.20
N LEU A 122 -2.62 16.20 15.04
CA LEU A 122 -2.03 14.90 15.26
C LEU A 122 -2.56 14.28 16.55
N TYR A 123 -3.25 13.15 16.43
CA TYR A 123 -3.59 12.34 17.60
C TYR A 123 -2.38 11.52 18.02
N ILE A 124 -2.00 11.62 19.31
CA ILE A 124 -0.91 10.83 19.88
C ILE A 124 -1.43 9.95 21.02
N SER A 125 -0.95 8.72 21.06
CA SER A 125 -1.13 7.80 22.18
C SER A 125 0.21 7.25 22.61
N GLN A 126 0.43 7.16 23.92
CA GLN A 126 1.66 6.64 24.53
C GLN A 126 1.29 5.49 25.48
N PRO A 127 1.08 4.28 24.94
CA PRO A 127 0.69 3.12 25.72
C PRO A 127 1.86 2.59 26.59
N ASP A 128 1.53 2.00 27.73
CA ASP A 128 2.50 1.40 28.64
C ASP A 128 2.93 -0.01 28.24
N SER A 129 2.21 -0.64 27.31
CA SER A 129 2.51 -2.01 26.83
C SER A 129 2.18 -2.19 25.35
N GLY A 130 2.81 -3.20 24.74
CA GLY A 130 2.56 -3.54 23.34
C GLY A 130 1.12 -4.01 23.09
N GLU A 131 0.51 -4.73 24.05
CA GLU A 131 -0.89 -5.15 23.95
C GLU A 131 -1.82 -3.95 23.90
N GLN A 132 -1.61 -2.96 24.78
CA GLN A 132 -2.38 -1.71 24.80
C GLN A 132 -2.18 -0.92 23.49
N ALA A 133 -0.98 -0.88 22.95
CA ALA A 133 -0.69 -0.24 21.67
C ALA A 133 -1.51 -0.85 20.53
N LEU A 134 -1.59 -2.20 20.47
CA LEU A 134 -2.36 -2.91 19.47
C LEU A 134 -3.87 -2.70 19.63
N GLU A 135 -4.39 -2.72 20.86
CA GLU A 135 -5.82 -2.49 21.14
C GLU A 135 -6.25 -1.06 20.73
N ILE A 136 -5.42 -0.06 21.07
CA ILE A 136 -5.66 1.32 20.65
C ILE A 136 -5.63 1.43 19.12
N THR A 137 -4.64 0.81 18.47
CA THR A 137 -4.51 0.80 17.02
C THR A 137 -5.71 0.14 16.35
N GLU A 138 -6.16 -1.02 16.84
CA GLU A 138 -7.35 -1.71 16.34
C GLU A 138 -8.60 -0.83 16.49
N THR A 139 -8.79 -0.22 17.65
CA THR A 139 -9.93 0.67 17.90
C THR A 139 -9.93 1.86 16.95
N LEU A 140 -8.78 2.48 16.71
CA LEU A 140 -8.63 3.55 15.75
C LEU A 140 -8.96 3.08 14.32
N ILE A 141 -8.42 1.96 13.86
CA ILE A 141 -8.69 1.41 12.53
C ILE A 141 -10.19 1.13 12.37
N LEU A 142 -10.82 0.44 13.31
CA LEU A 142 -12.23 0.09 13.23
C LEU A 142 -13.14 1.32 13.24
N SER A 143 -12.81 2.35 14.02
CA SER A 143 -13.57 3.61 14.02
C SER A 143 -13.52 4.33 12.67
N LEU A 144 -12.51 4.04 11.85
CA LEU A 144 -12.21 4.69 10.57
C LEU A 144 -12.86 3.98 9.38
N ILE A 145 -13.12 2.67 9.50
CA ILE A 145 -13.78 1.88 8.45
C ILE A 145 -15.23 2.31 8.26
N HIS A 146 -15.88 2.84 9.30
CA HIS A 146 -17.26 3.31 9.25
C HIS A 146 -17.43 4.74 8.70
N ILE A 147 -16.34 5.45 8.43
CA ILE A 147 -16.38 6.77 7.82
C ILE A 147 -15.88 6.64 6.39
N SER A 148 -16.76 6.90 5.43
CA SER A 148 -16.53 6.75 3.98
C SER A 148 -15.55 7.79 3.39
N GLU A 149 -14.53 8.19 4.15
CA GLU A 149 -13.52 9.15 3.67
C GLU A 149 -12.13 8.52 3.67
N PRO A 150 -11.35 8.77 2.62
CA PRO A 150 -10.08 8.08 2.41
C PRO A 150 -8.95 8.68 3.24
N THR A 151 -8.09 7.83 3.68
CA THR A 151 -6.72 8.10 4.09
C THR A 151 -6.50 8.47 5.55
N ARG A 152 -6.21 7.45 6.34
CA ARG A 152 -5.66 7.64 7.69
C ARG A 152 -4.40 6.82 7.83
N LEU A 153 -3.33 7.48 8.26
CA LEU A 153 -2.06 6.86 8.56
C LEU A 153 -1.97 6.61 10.06
N LEU A 154 -1.72 5.36 10.43
CA LEU A 154 -1.33 4.98 11.79
C LEU A 154 0.14 4.60 11.76
N SER A 155 0.92 5.17 12.66
CA SER A 155 2.31 4.79 12.89
C SER A 155 2.46 4.25 14.31
N ILE A 156 3.14 3.11 14.44
CA ILE A 156 3.56 2.52 15.70
C ILE A 156 5.09 2.52 15.69
N SER A 157 5.69 3.15 16.63
CA SER A 157 7.14 3.14 16.88
C SER A 157 7.46 2.49 18.22
#